data_a4686b51ce5e712c33a79c03273916c1
#
_entry.id   a4686b51ce5e712c33a79c03273916c1
#
_cell.length_a   1.000
_cell.length_b   1.000
_cell.length_c   1.000
_cell.angle_alpha   90.00
_cell.angle_beta   90.00
_cell.angle_gamma   90.00
#
_symmetry.space_group_name_H-M   'P 1'
#
loop_
_entity.id
_entity.type
_entity.pdbx_description
1 polymer ?
#
loop_
_entity_poly.entity_id
_entity_poly.type
_entity_poly.pdbx_seq_one_letter_code
_entity_poly.pdbx_strand_id
1 'polypeptide(L)'
;MTSCWPSGAPEIGATAELSRTVTPDDISLFTQISGDRNPLHYDPAAAKASRFGEIVVQGGITSAILNAVVAECLPGPGTVFLTVNWDFKAPVRPGDVITGRVEVTEARTDKPVSRLRTTVIRGDGTVALDGTAVCYTMAIAEPGATQPVSGLTS
;
A
#
# COMPACT_ATOMS: atom_id res chain seq x y z
N MET A 1 -12.47 2.49 30.43
CA MET A 1 -11.50 1.55 29.86
C MET A 1 -10.65 2.27 28.81
N THR A 2 -9.37 2.18 28.94
CA THR A 2 -8.44 2.72 27.94
C THR A 2 -8.54 1.89 26.66
N SER A 3 -8.70 2.57 25.51
CA SER A 3 -8.68 1.90 24.21
C SER A 3 -7.30 1.24 23.98
N CYS A 4 -7.27 0.06 23.40
CA CYS A 4 -6.02 -0.56 22.95
C CYS A 4 -5.42 0.15 21.72
N TRP A 5 -6.19 1.01 21.06
CA TRP A 5 -5.78 1.76 19.90
C TRP A 5 -5.06 3.04 20.30
N PRO A 6 -3.87 3.34 19.72
CA PRO A 6 -3.08 4.52 20.09
C PRO A 6 -3.81 5.84 19.92
N SER A 7 -4.60 5.97 18.86
CA SER A 7 -5.32 7.19 18.50
C SER A 7 -6.83 6.96 18.35
N GLY A 8 -7.35 5.91 18.99
CA GLY A 8 -8.72 5.46 18.80
C GLY A 8 -8.86 4.46 17.65
N ALA A 9 -9.85 3.57 17.76
CA ALA A 9 -10.15 2.61 16.71
C ALA A 9 -10.70 3.34 15.47
N PRO A 10 -10.29 2.92 14.26
CA PRO A 10 -10.91 3.44 13.06
C PRO A 10 -12.39 3.02 12.99
N GLU A 11 -13.23 3.88 12.45
CA GLU A 11 -14.64 3.57 12.27
C GLU A 11 -14.82 2.51 11.17
N ILE A 12 -15.70 1.55 11.42
CA ILE A 12 -16.10 0.57 10.40
C ILE A 12 -16.86 1.31 9.29
N GLY A 13 -16.47 1.05 8.04
CA GLY A 13 -16.99 1.75 6.88
C GLY A 13 -16.22 3.03 6.50
N ALA A 14 -15.28 3.49 7.34
CA ALA A 14 -14.39 4.59 6.98
C ALA A 14 -13.57 4.22 5.76
N THR A 15 -13.33 5.20 4.88
CA THR A 15 -12.57 5.05 3.64
C THR A 15 -11.53 6.13 3.49
N ALA A 16 -10.44 5.80 2.78
CA ALA A 16 -9.45 6.77 2.33
C ALA A 16 -8.89 6.35 0.98
N GLU A 17 -8.41 7.32 0.21
CA GLU A 17 -7.81 7.05 -1.09
C GLU A 17 -6.71 8.07 -1.42
N LEU A 18 -5.77 7.63 -2.24
CA LEU A 18 -4.73 8.46 -2.85
C LEU A 18 -4.64 8.11 -4.34
N SER A 19 -4.33 9.09 -5.16
CA SER A 19 -4.11 8.91 -6.59
C SER A 19 -2.72 9.35 -6.99
N ARG A 20 -2.14 8.70 -8.00
CA ARG A 20 -0.89 9.11 -8.63
C ARG A 20 -0.83 8.67 -10.09
N THR A 21 -0.01 9.37 -10.87
CA THR A 21 0.36 8.92 -12.21
C THR A 21 1.56 7.99 -12.13
N VAL A 22 1.46 6.84 -12.77
CA VAL A 22 2.57 5.89 -12.91
C VAL A 22 3.47 6.34 -14.05
N THR A 23 4.78 6.34 -13.83
CA THR A 23 5.77 6.81 -14.80
C THR A 23 6.71 5.70 -15.24
N PRO A 24 7.42 5.83 -16.38
CA PRO A 24 8.47 4.89 -16.76
C PRO A 24 9.59 4.77 -15.72
N ASP A 25 9.91 5.85 -15.01
CA ASP A 25 10.92 5.84 -13.95
C ASP A 25 10.54 4.93 -12.78
N ASP A 26 9.26 4.75 -12.51
CA ASP A 26 8.77 3.84 -11.48
C ASP A 26 9.23 2.40 -11.72
N ILE A 27 9.27 1.97 -12.99
CA ILE A 27 9.77 0.64 -13.37
C ILE A 27 11.22 0.46 -12.94
N SER A 28 12.08 1.44 -13.24
CA SER A 28 13.50 1.40 -12.85
C SER A 28 13.69 1.41 -11.34
N LEU A 29 12.94 2.24 -10.63
CA LEU A 29 12.97 2.32 -9.16
C LEU A 29 12.52 1.00 -8.53
N PHE A 30 11.46 0.40 -9.04
CA PHE A 30 10.99 -0.88 -8.52
C PHE A 30 11.97 -2.02 -8.82
N THR A 31 12.64 -1.99 -9.98
CA THR A 31 13.71 -2.93 -10.29
C THR A 31 14.88 -2.82 -9.30
N GLN A 32 15.24 -1.60 -8.90
CA GLN A 32 16.29 -1.40 -7.89
C GLN A 32 15.93 -2.02 -6.55
N ILE A 33 14.64 -2.01 -6.18
CA ILE A 33 14.14 -2.59 -4.94
C ILE A 33 14.02 -4.12 -5.04
N SER A 34 13.43 -4.61 -6.13
CA SER A 34 12.99 -6.01 -6.26
C SER A 34 13.96 -6.92 -7.01
N GLY A 35 14.78 -6.34 -7.89
CA GLY A 35 15.56 -7.11 -8.86
C GLY A 35 14.77 -7.60 -10.08
N ASP A 36 13.48 -7.26 -10.17
CA ASP A 36 12.62 -7.69 -11.26
C ASP A 36 12.95 -6.96 -12.56
N ARG A 37 13.52 -7.71 -13.52
CA ARG A 37 13.90 -7.26 -14.86
C ARG A 37 13.14 -8.00 -15.95
N ASN A 38 11.95 -8.46 -15.67
CA ASN A 38 11.13 -9.18 -16.63
C ASN A 38 11.02 -8.37 -17.93
N PRO A 39 11.27 -8.97 -19.11
CA PRO A 39 11.15 -8.29 -20.40
C PRO A 39 9.79 -7.60 -20.65
N LEU A 40 8.71 -8.05 -20.02
CA LEU A 40 7.40 -7.41 -20.11
C LEU A 40 7.40 -5.95 -19.63
N HIS A 41 8.38 -5.56 -18.82
CA HIS A 41 8.53 -4.20 -18.28
C HIS A 41 9.53 -3.34 -19.06
N TYR A 42 10.38 -3.96 -19.89
CA TYR A 42 11.51 -3.30 -20.52
C TYR A 42 11.59 -3.42 -22.03
N ASP A 43 11.13 -4.54 -22.60
CA ASP A 43 11.27 -4.85 -24.04
C ASP A 43 9.92 -4.65 -24.74
N PRO A 44 9.79 -3.56 -25.55
CA PRO A 44 8.55 -3.30 -26.28
C PRO A 44 8.15 -4.44 -27.23
N ALA A 45 9.11 -5.15 -27.83
CA ALA A 45 8.81 -6.26 -28.74
C ALA A 45 8.27 -7.47 -27.97
N ALA A 46 8.87 -7.81 -26.83
CA ALA A 46 8.38 -8.86 -25.96
C ALA A 46 6.99 -8.53 -25.39
N ALA A 47 6.78 -7.29 -24.94
CA ALA A 47 5.51 -6.83 -24.44
C ALA A 47 4.41 -6.86 -25.50
N LYS A 48 4.72 -6.42 -26.73
CA LYS A 48 3.80 -6.46 -27.87
C LYS A 48 3.40 -7.88 -28.25
N ALA A 49 4.32 -8.83 -28.15
CA ALA A 49 4.05 -10.24 -28.43
C ALA A 49 3.27 -10.94 -27.31
N SER A 50 3.22 -10.34 -26.11
CA SER A 50 2.48 -10.87 -24.98
C SER A 50 0.98 -10.58 -25.07
N ARG A 51 0.21 -11.23 -24.17
CA ARG A 51 -1.24 -10.96 -24.03
C ARG A 51 -1.55 -9.52 -23.62
N PHE A 52 -0.58 -8.77 -23.10
CA PHE A 52 -0.76 -7.37 -22.68
C PHE A 52 -0.65 -6.39 -23.85
N GLY A 53 0.06 -6.73 -24.93
CA GLY A 53 0.17 -5.94 -26.14
C GLY A 53 1.10 -4.73 -26.07
N GLU A 54 1.53 -4.33 -24.88
CA GLU A 54 2.42 -3.20 -24.62
C GLU A 54 3.10 -3.35 -23.24
N ILE A 55 4.08 -2.49 -22.95
CA ILE A 55 4.78 -2.46 -21.68
C ILE A 55 3.77 -2.32 -20.51
N VAL A 56 3.91 -3.17 -19.53
CA VAL A 56 3.19 -3.10 -18.25
C VAL A 56 4.16 -2.92 -17.10
N VAL A 57 3.72 -2.28 -16.03
CA VAL A 57 4.55 -2.11 -14.83
C VAL A 57 4.52 -3.37 -13.96
N GLN A 58 5.51 -3.50 -13.09
CA GLN A 58 5.53 -4.57 -12.09
C GLN A 58 4.31 -4.47 -11.18
N GLY A 59 3.75 -5.62 -10.79
CA GLY A 59 2.60 -5.66 -9.90
C GLY A 59 2.84 -4.96 -8.56
N GLY A 60 4.07 -4.98 -8.07
CA GLY A 60 4.45 -4.25 -6.86
C GLY A 60 4.26 -2.74 -6.95
N ILE A 61 4.39 -2.13 -8.12
CA ILE A 61 4.07 -0.71 -8.34
C ILE A 61 2.57 -0.48 -8.14
N THR A 62 1.75 -1.35 -8.68
CA THR A 62 0.29 -1.28 -8.53
C THR A 62 -0.11 -1.35 -7.06
N SER A 63 0.48 -2.27 -6.30
CA SER A 63 0.16 -2.43 -4.87
C SER A 63 0.80 -1.37 -3.97
N ALA A 64 1.90 -0.76 -4.37
CA ALA A 64 2.66 0.20 -3.55
C ALA A 64 1.83 1.40 -3.07
N ILE A 65 0.87 1.85 -3.87
CA ILE A 65 0.00 2.97 -3.48
C ILE A 65 -0.83 2.64 -2.22
N LEU A 66 -1.16 1.37 -2.00
CA LEU A 66 -1.89 0.94 -0.80
C LEU A 66 -1.04 1.06 0.47
N ASN A 67 0.28 0.93 0.37
CA ASN A 67 1.17 1.21 1.49
C ASN A 67 1.04 2.68 1.93
N ALA A 68 0.99 3.60 0.97
CA ALA A 68 0.84 5.02 1.27
C ALA A 68 -0.53 5.32 1.92
N VAL A 69 -1.62 4.77 1.37
CA VAL A 69 -2.96 4.99 1.93
C VAL A 69 -3.04 4.50 3.38
N VAL A 70 -2.53 3.30 3.63
CA VAL A 70 -2.57 2.68 4.97
C VAL A 70 -1.69 3.43 5.97
N ALA A 71 -0.49 3.82 5.57
CA ALA A 71 0.48 4.46 6.46
C ALA A 71 0.17 5.93 6.74
N GLU A 72 -0.36 6.65 5.74
CA GLU A 72 -0.55 8.09 5.81
C GLU A 72 -2.00 8.50 6.12
N CYS A 73 -2.99 7.68 5.74
CA CYS A 73 -4.39 8.08 5.77
C CYS A 73 -5.25 7.22 6.71
N LEU A 74 -5.33 5.91 6.48
CA LEU A 74 -6.30 5.04 7.16
C LEU A 74 -5.81 3.59 7.20
N PRO A 75 -5.58 3.00 8.38
CA PRO A 75 -5.69 3.55 9.74
C PRO A 75 -4.73 4.69 10.08
N GLY A 76 -3.68 4.91 9.27
CA GLY A 76 -2.77 6.03 9.39
C GLY A 76 -1.42 5.69 10.05
N PRO A 77 -0.67 6.70 10.49
CA PRO A 77 0.68 6.54 11.00
C PRO A 77 0.77 5.49 12.10
N GLY A 78 1.81 4.65 12.02
CA GLY A 78 2.04 3.51 12.92
C GLY A 78 1.45 2.19 12.42
N THR A 79 0.71 2.21 11.32
CA THR A 79 0.07 1.04 10.76
C THR A 79 1.00 0.28 9.81
N VAL A 80 1.08 -1.02 10.00
CA VAL A 80 1.82 -1.94 9.13
C VAL A 80 0.91 -3.08 8.68
N PHE A 81 1.20 -3.62 7.50
CA PHE A 81 0.54 -4.84 7.04
C PHE A 81 1.03 -6.06 7.81
N LEU A 82 0.10 -6.90 8.26
CA LEU A 82 0.38 -8.25 8.77
C LEU A 82 0.12 -9.31 7.70
N THR A 83 -0.97 -9.15 6.95
CA THR A 83 -1.39 -10.08 5.91
C THR A 83 -2.03 -9.31 4.78
N VAL A 84 -1.71 -9.69 3.56
CA VAL A 84 -2.40 -9.20 2.37
C VAL A 84 -2.88 -10.39 1.54
N ASN A 85 -4.07 -10.25 0.96
CA ASN A 85 -4.61 -11.22 0.01
C ASN A 85 -5.17 -10.42 -1.18
N TRP A 86 -4.37 -10.34 -2.24
CA TRP A 86 -4.64 -9.49 -3.39
C TRP A 86 -4.72 -10.29 -4.69
N ASP A 87 -5.74 -9.98 -5.47
CA ASP A 87 -5.88 -10.43 -6.85
C ASP A 87 -5.52 -9.28 -7.80
N PHE A 88 -4.58 -9.53 -8.70
CA PHE A 88 -4.23 -8.61 -9.78
C PHE A 88 -5.17 -8.86 -10.97
N LYS A 89 -6.10 -7.96 -11.19
CA LYS A 89 -7.20 -8.11 -12.15
C LYS A 89 -6.88 -7.58 -13.55
N ALA A 90 -6.11 -6.50 -13.63
CA ALA A 90 -5.76 -5.85 -14.88
C ALA A 90 -4.36 -5.21 -14.78
N PRO A 91 -3.63 -5.13 -15.90
CA PRO A 91 -2.33 -4.49 -15.93
C PRO A 91 -2.44 -2.98 -15.75
N VAL A 92 -1.38 -2.39 -15.18
CA VAL A 92 -1.14 -0.95 -15.14
C VAL A 92 0.03 -0.64 -16.07
N ARG A 93 -0.09 0.45 -16.80
CA ARG A 93 0.88 0.89 -17.80
C ARG A 93 1.50 2.22 -17.40
N PRO A 94 2.71 2.52 -17.87
CA PRO A 94 3.26 3.88 -17.75
C PRO A 94 2.28 4.90 -18.35
N GLY A 95 2.01 5.98 -17.62
CA GLY A 95 1.04 7.00 -17.98
C GLY A 95 -0.34 6.82 -17.37
N ASP A 96 -0.66 5.63 -16.85
CA ASP A 96 -1.93 5.42 -16.13
C ASP A 96 -1.97 6.23 -14.83
N VAL A 97 -3.12 6.81 -14.55
CA VAL A 97 -3.45 7.29 -13.21
C VAL A 97 -4.07 6.14 -12.43
N ILE A 98 -3.56 5.87 -11.25
CA ILE A 98 -4.12 4.86 -10.36
C ILE A 98 -4.58 5.50 -9.05
N THR A 99 -5.68 4.98 -8.51
CA THR A 99 -6.22 5.36 -7.20
C THR A 99 -6.24 4.14 -6.30
N GLY A 100 -5.47 4.17 -5.22
CA GLY A 100 -5.53 3.19 -4.16
C GLY A 100 -6.57 3.60 -3.13
N ARG A 101 -7.45 2.69 -2.76
CA ARG A 101 -8.52 2.91 -1.78
C ARG A 101 -8.53 1.81 -0.73
N VAL A 102 -8.75 2.20 0.51
CA VAL A 102 -9.01 1.29 1.62
C VAL A 102 -10.35 1.61 2.29
N GLU A 103 -10.98 0.58 2.81
CA GLU A 103 -12.19 0.66 3.62
C GLU A 103 -12.02 -0.23 4.84
N VAL A 104 -12.31 0.29 6.02
CA VAL A 104 -12.27 -0.49 7.25
C VAL A 104 -13.50 -1.39 7.33
N THR A 105 -13.28 -2.70 7.36
CA THR A 105 -14.36 -3.69 7.50
C THR A 105 -14.46 -4.24 8.92
N GLU A 106 -13.34 -4.29 9.65
CA GLU A 106 -13.29 -4.72 11.04
C GLU A 106 -12.22 -3.94 11.81
N ALA A 107 -12.49 -3.64 13.08
CA ALA A 107 -11.52 -3.13 14.04
C ALA A 107 -11.70 -3.89 15.35
N ARG A 108 -10.65 -4.57 15.80
CA ARG A 108 -10.73 -5.37 17.04
C ARG A 108 -10.78 -4.47 18.26
N THR A 109 -11.38 -4.97 19.33
CA THR A 109 -11.50 -4.27 20.61
C THR A 109 -10.42 -4.66 21.63
N ASP A 110 -9.77 -5.82 21.41
CA ASP A 110 -8.77 -6.38 22.32
C ASP A 110 -7.33 -6.04 21.94
N LYS A 111 -7.10 -5.66 20.70
CA LYS A 111 -5.79 -5.23 20.17
C LYS A 111 -5.96 -4.37 18.91
N PRO A 112 -4.97 -3.51 18.59
CA PRO A 112 -5.10 -2.56 17.49
C PRO A 112 -4.88 -3.24 16.13
N VAL A 113 -5.75 -4.18 15.81
CA VAL A 113 -5.77 -4.92 14.54
C VAL A 113 -7.03 -4.58 13.77
N SER A 114 -6.87 -4.17 12.54
CA SER A 114 -7.95 -3.88 11.60
C SER A 114 -7.91 -4.80 10.39
N ARG A 115 -9.08 -5.03 9.79
CA ARG A 115 -9.22 -5.63 8.47
C ARG A 115 -9.71 -4.58 7.51
N LEU A 116 -9.07 -4.53 6.36
CA LEU A 116 -9.37 -3.56 5.31
C LEU A 116 -9.79 -4.26 4.03
N ARG A 117 -10.76 -3.71 3.34
CA ARG A 117 -10.91 -3.93 1.91
C ARG A 117 -9.98 -2.99 1.17
N THR A 118 -9.27 -3.51 0.17
CA THR A 118 -8.26 -2.77 -0.60
C THR A 118 -8.56 -2.88 -2.08
N THR A 119 -8.49 -1.77 -2.79
CA THR A 119 -8.65 -1.71 -4.25
C THR A 119 -7.67 -0.74 -4.86
N VAL A 120 -7.25 -1.04 -6.09
CA VAL A 120 -6.53 -0.09 -6.94
C VAL A 120 -7.27 -0.01 -8.27
N ILE A 121 -7.67 1.20 -8.64
CA ILE A 121 -8.50 1.47 -9.82
C ILE A 121 -7.72 2.39 -10.76
N ARG A 122 -7.71 2.07 -12.06
CA ARG A 122 -7.15 2.95 -13.09
C ARG A 122 -8.09 4.11 -13.40
N GLY A 123 -7.55 5.17 -14.01
CA GLY A 123 -8.32 6.34 -14.39
C GLY A 123 -9.48 6.06 -15.36
N ASP A 124 -9.45 4.94 -16.08
CA ASP A 124 -10.54 4.48 -16.95
C ASP A 124 -11.63 3.68 -16.19
N GLY A 125 -11.53 3.57 -14.87
CA GLY A 125 -12.47 2.84 -14.02
C GLY A 125 -12.19 1.34 -13.89
N THR A 126 -11.18 0.81 -14.58
CA THR A 126 -10.82 -0.61 -14.51
C THR A 126 -10.18 -0.92 -13.16
N VAL A 127 -10.64 -1.96 -12.49
CA VAL A 127 -10.03 -2.46 -11.26
C VAL A 127 -8.74 -3.20 -11.63
N ALA A 128 -7.60 -2.68 -11.18
CA ALA A 128 -6.30 -3.30 -11.40
C ALA A 128 -5.94 -4.30 -10.30
N LEU A 129 -6.33 -4.03 -9.06
CA LEU A 129 -6.11 -4.88 -7.90
C LEU A 129 -7.33 -4.84 -6.99
N ASP A 130 -7.71 -5.97 -6.44
CA ASP A 130 -8.78 -6.10 -5.43
C ASP A 130 -8.39 -7.13 -4.39
N GLY A 131 -8.79 -6.92 -3.14
CA GLY A 131 -8.57 -7.86 -2.07
C GLY A 131 -8.70 -7.28 -0.68
N THR A 132 -8.00 -7.89 0.25
CA THR A 132 -8.07 -7.56 1.68
C THR A 132 -6.68 -7.46 2.30
N ALA A 133 -6.62 -6.74 3.42
CA ALA A 133 -5.43 -6.66 4.25
C ALA A 133 -5.81 -6.74 5.73
N VAL A 134 -4.91 -7.29 6.52
CA VAL A 134 -4.94 -7.22 7.99
C VAL A 134 -3.77 -6.35 8.43
N CYS A 135 -4.06 -5.35 9.25
CA CYS A 135 -3.07 -4.37 9.70
C CYS A 135 -2.98 -4.34 11.22
N TYR A 136 -1.81 -3.95 11.70
CA TYR A 136 -1.55 -3.63 13.10
C TYR A 136 -1.15 -2.16 13.21
N THR A 137 -1.73 -1.43 14.17
CA THR A 137 -1.42 -0.01 14.38
C THR A 137 -0.66 0.16 15.69
N MET A 138 0.60 0.61 15.60
CA MET A 138 1.46 0.87 16.76
C MET A 138 1.39 2.33 17.18
N ALA A 139 1.58 2.58 18.48
CA ALA A 139 1.85 3.92 18.96
C ALA A 139 3.19 4.42 18.38
N ILE A 140 3.20 5.66 17.92
CA ILE A 140 4.41 6.34 17.48
C ILE A 140 4.79 7.37 18.54
N ALA A 141 6.06 7.38 18.96
CA ALA A 141 6.58 8.42 19.83
C ALA A 141 6.60 9.77 19.11
N GLU A 142 6.20 10.83 19.78
CA GLU A 142 6.30 12.20 19.24
C GLU A 142 7.76 12.50 18.86
N PRO A 143 8.02 13.16 17.71
CA PRO A 143 9.36 13.61 17.35
C PRO A 143 9.87 14.57 18.43
N GLY A 144 10.88 14.17 19.20
CA GLY A 144 11.49 15.00 20.25
C GLY A 144 11.43 14.40 21.68
N ALA A 145 10.77 13.27 21.90
CA ALA A 145 10.92 12.51 23.14
C ALA A 145 12.27 11.79 23.13
N THR A 146 13.34 12.53 23.44
CA THR A 146 14.65 11.96 23.78
C THR A 146 14.46 11.18 25.07
N GLN A 147 14.52 9.85 25.00
CA GLN A 147 14.63 9.05 26.22
C GLN A 147 15.91 9.49 26.94
N PRO A 148 15.83 9.84 28.22
CA PRO A 148 17.04 10.10 28.97
C PRO A 148 17.86 8.82 28.96
N VAL A 149 19.09 8.88 28.44
CA VAL A 149 20.10 7.84 28.63
C VAL A 149 20.30 7.73 30.13
N SER A 150 19.67 6.76 30.76
CA SER A 150 19.93 6.43 32.15
C SER A 150 21.36 5.89 32.25
N GLY A 151 22.18 6.67 32.94
CA GLY A 151 23.54 6.57 33.35
C GLY A 151 24.29 5.28 33.22
N LEU A 152 25.38 5.39 32.49
CA LEU A 152 26.62 4.72 32.81
C LEU A 152 27.16 5.39 34.10
N THR A 153 26.94 4.79 35.24
CA THR A 153 27.80 5.00 36.41
C THR A 153 28.88 3.95 36.37
N SER A 154 30.11 4.44 36.34
CA SER A 154 31.40 3.78 36.52
C SER A 154 31.44 2.78 37.66
#